data_a6c419dadb160549aa4771867cb662a1
#
_entry.id   a6c419dadb160549aa4771867cb662a1
#
_cell.length_a   1.000
_cell.length_b   1.000
_cell.length_c   1.000
_cell.angle_alpha   90.00
_cell.angle_beta   90.00
_cell.angle_gamma   90.00
#
_symmetry.space_group_name_H-M   'P 1'
#
loop_
_entity.id
_entity.type
_entity.pdbx_description
1 polymer ?
#
loop_
_entity_poly.entity_id
_entity_poly.type
_entity_poly.pdbx_seq_one_letter_code
_entity_poly.pdbx_strand_id
1 'polypeptide(L)'
;LKETQMLTAHAIPWCDLATDYRPQAFRVQWASDGWMLREAAALRRQVFCTEQGLFDGDDRDAIDADPSLHTLVALSVLAGEADQMVGTVRIHEASPGLWWGSRLAVRRAFRQSSALGTELIRLAVSSAHALGCHEFLAHVQAQNVPLFERLHWQVLDEMVLHGRMHALMRADLAHYPPCDTPYAGFVVSPRRTS
;
A
#
# COMPACT_ATOMS: atom_id res chain seq x y z
N LEU A 1 -6.09 10.84 -64.40
CA LEU A 1 -5.46 10.23 -63.21
C LEU A 1 -5.62 11.22 -62.04
N LYS A 2 -6.62 10.95 -61.17
CA LYS A 2 -6.82 11.69 -59.92
C LYS A 2 -6.20 10.86 -58.79
N GLU A 3 -5.15 11.38 -58.21
CA GLU A 3 -4.57 10.84 -56.99
C GLU A 3 -5.56 11.07 -55.82
N THR A 4 -6.02 9.98 -55.25
CA THR A 4 -6.79 9.99 -54.00
C THR A 4 -5.79 10.08 -52.85
N GLN A 5 -5.64 11.27 -52.28
CA GLN A 5 -4.94 11.42 -51.01
C GLN A 5 -5.72 10.73 -49.93
N MET A 6 -5.19 9.61 -49.40
CA MET A 6 -5.67 9.01 -48.17
C MET A 6 -5.32 9.95 -47.01
N LEU A 7 -6.36 10.55 -46.40
CA LEU A 7 -6.25 11.20 -45.09
C LEU A 7 -5.94 10.11 -44.05
N THR A 8 -4.70 10.06 -43.61
CA THR A 8 -4.33 9.33 -42.40
C THR A 8 -5.03 10.00 -41.22
N ALA A 9 -6.08 9.38 -40.72
CA ALA A 9 -6.70 9.77 -39.46
C ALA A 9 -5.64 9.62 -38.35
N HIS A 10 -5.08 10.73 -37.96
CA HIS A 10 -4.31 10.79 -36.69
C HIS A 10 -5.32 10.54 -35.61
N ALA A 11 -5.21 9.37 -34.94
CA ALA A 11 -5.93 9.10 -33.72
C ALA A 11 -5.50 10.17 -32.71
N ILE A 12 -6.36 11.11 -32.41
CA ILE A 12 -6.16 12.07 -31.29
C ILE A 12 -6.20 11.22 -30.03
N PRO A 13 -5.12 11.14 -29.26
CA PRO A 13 -5.16 10.41 -27.99
C PRO A 13 -6.21 11.08 -27.09
N TRP A 14 -7.20 10.33 -26.65
CA TRP A 14 -8.33 10.81 -25.84
C TRP A 14 -7.92 11.31 -24.45
N CYS A 15 -6.66 11.22 -24.10
CA CYS A 15 -6.13 11.66 -22.81
C CYS A 15 -4.69 12.14 -22.97
N ASP A 16 -4.51 13.42 -23.24
CA ASP A 16 -3.21 14.09 -23.15
C ASP A 16 -2.96 14.54 -21.69
N LEU A 17 -2.73 13.58 -20.80
CA LEU A 17 -2.06 13.93 -19.57
C LEU A 17 -0.62 14.29 -19.92
N ALA A 18 -0.15 15.42 -19.42
CA ALA A 18 1.24 15.81 -19.56
C ALA A 18 2.15 14.65 -19.09
N THR A 19 3.23 14.38 -19.80
CA THR A 19 4.15 13.28 -19.49
C THR A 19 4.77 13.37 -18.09
N ASP A 20 4.69 14.53 -17.46
CA ASP A 20 5.12 14.86 -16.09
C ASP A 20 3.96 14.96 -15.10
N TYR A 21 2.73 14.59 -15.50
CA TYR A 21 1.57 14.59 -14.60
C TYR A 21 1.85 13.77 -13.36
N ARG A 22 1.66 14.39 -12.20
CA ARG A 22 1.73 13.72 -10.90
C ARG A 22 0.37 13.81 -10.22
N PRO A 23 -0.18 12.68 -9.75
CA PRO A 23 -1.43 12.69 -9.00
C PRO A 23 -1.35 13.63 -7.80
N GLN A 24 -2.41 14.43 -7.61
CA GLN A 24 -2.51 15.41 -6.52
C GLN A 24 -3.35 14.90 -5.34
N ALA A 25 -3.94 13.70 -5.48
CA ALA A 25 -4.73 13.07 -4.43
C ALA A 25 -4.58 11.55 -4.50
N PHE A 26 -4.69 10.93 -3.34
CA PHE A 26 -4.63 9.47 -3.19
C PHE A 26 -5.75 9.02 -2.27
N ARG A 27 -6.47 7.98 -2.65
CA ARG A 27 -7.46 7.33 -1.79
C ARG A 27 -6.81 6.14 -1.10
N VAL A 28 -6.91 6.08 0.23
CA VAL A 28 -6.41 4.97 1.05
C VAL A 28 -7.61 4.29 1.69
N GLN A 29 -7.81 2.99 1.41
CA GLN A 29 -8.98 2.23 1.82
C GLN A 29 -8.70 0.72 1.88
N TRP A 30 -9.62 -0.06 2.43
CA TRP A 30 -9.65 -1.51 2.22
C TRP A 30 -10.04 -1.82 0.79
N ALA A 31 -9.44 -2.88 0.22
CA ALA A 31 -9.82 -3.38 -1.10
C ALA A 31 -11.26 -3.91 -1.07
N SER A 32 -12.12 -3.35 -1.91
CA SER A 32 -13.53 -3.72 -2.03
C SER A 32 -13.81 -4.65 -3.21
N ASP A 33 -12.91 -4.66 -4.20
CA ASP A 33 -13.15 -5.29 -5.48
C ASP A 33 -12.02 -6.23 -5.88
N GLY A 34 -12.36 -7.24 -6.69
CA GLY A 34 -11.39 -8.21 -7.19
C GLY A 34 -10.27 -7.60 -8.03
N TRP A 35 -10.50 -6.46 -8.71
CA TRP A 35 -9.41 -5.79 -9.44
C TRP A 35 -8.39 -5.18 -8.48
N MET A 36 -8.82 -4.57 -7.35
CA MET A 36 -7.92 -4.02 -6.34
C MET A 36 -7.03 -5.11 -5.74
N LEU A 37 -7.59 -6.28 -5.47
CA LEU A 37 -6.81 -7.43 -4.96
C LEU A 37 -5.77 -7.91 -5.98
N ARG A 38 -6.14 -7.98 -7.28
CA ARG A 38 -5.19 -8.37 -8.35
C ARG A 38 -4.07 -7.35 -8.50
N GLU A 39 -4.39 -6.05 -8.52
CA GLU A 39 -3.39 -4.98 -8.64
C GLU A 39 -2.49 -4.90 -7.41
N ALA A 40 -3.04 -5.11 -6.21
CA ALA A 40 -2.25 -5.19 -4.97
C ALA A 40 -1.25 -6.35 -5.03
N ALA A 41 -1.68 -7.53 -5.49
CA ALA A 41 -0.79 -8.68 -5.68
C ALA A 41 0.28 -8.40 -6.74
N ALA A 42 -0.08 -7.75 -7.85
CA ALA A 42 0.87 -7.36 -8.89
C ALA A 42 1.91 -6.36 -8.37
N LEU A 43 1.50 -5.36 -7.59
CA LEU A 43 2.40 -4.39 -6.97
C LEU A 43 3.33 -5.07 -5.94
N ARG A 44 2.83 -5.98 -5.12
CA ARG A 44 3.63 -6.77 -4.18
C ARG A 44 4.72 -7.55 -4.92
N ARG A 45 4.34 -8.28 -5.97
CA ARG A 45 5.28 -9.04 -6.81
C ARG A 45 6.35 -8.13 -7.40
N GLN A 46 5.97 -6.99 -7.96
CA GLN A 46 6.91 -6.01 -8.48
C GLN A 46 7.91 -5.57 -7.41
N VAL A 47 7.43 -5.22 -6.21
CA VAL A 47 8.29 -4.68 -5.15
C VAL A 47 9.13 -5.79 -4.50
N PHE A 48 8.54 -6.91 -4.11
CA PHE A 48 9.24 -7.90 -3.30
C PHE A 48 10.03 -8.92 -4.14
N CYS A 49 9.54 -9.29 -5.32
CA CYS A 49 10.25 -10.22 -6.19
C CYS A 49 11.20 -9.48 -7.15
N THR A 50 10.69 -8.51 -7.93
CA THR A 50 11.49 -7.87 -8.99
C THR A 50 12.46 -6.81 -8.45
N GLU A 51 11.99 -5.88 -7.59
CA GLU A 51 12.84 -4.78 -7.12
C GLU A 51 13.77 -5.21 -5.98
N GLN A 52 13.26 -6.01 -5.03
CA GLN A 52 13.99 -6.37 -3.82
C GLN A 52 14.66 -7.75 -3.90
N GLY A 53 14.19 -8.64 -4.77
CA GLY A 53 14.70 -10.00 -4.89
C GLY A 53 14.54 -10.82 -3.60
N LEU A 54 13.48 -10.59 -2.82
CA LEU A 54 13.22 -11.29 -1.57
C LEU A 54 12.53 -12.63 -1.79
N PHE A 55 11.77 -12.75 -2.85
CA PHE A 55 11.05 -13.97 -3.23
C PHE A 55 11.27 -14.27 -4.70
N ASP A 56 11.29 -15.56 -5.05
CA ASP A 56 11.40 -16.02 -6.42
C ASP A 56 10.00 -16.19 -7.02
N GLY A 57 9.72 -15.45 -8.09
CA GLY A 57 8.46 -15.51 -8.87
C GLY A 57 7.24 -14.91 -8.19
N ASP A 58 6.91 -15.27 -6.96
CA ASP A 58 5.73 -14.78 -6.22
C ASP A 58 6.04 -14.60 -4.73
N ASP A 59 5.37 -13.64 -4.09
CA ASP A 59 5.48 -13.35 -2.66
C ASP A 59 4.32 -13.94 -1.83
N ARG A 60 3.48 -14.76 -2.44
CA ARG A 60 2.33 -15.42 -1.79
C ARG A 60 2.78 -16.40 -0.70
N ASP A 61 1.99 -16.45 0.37
CA ASP A 61 2.17 -17.39 1.48
C ASP A 61 0.81 -17.87 2.01
N ALA A 62 0.82 -18.67 3.08
CA ALA A 62 -0.41 -19.22 3.68
C ALA A 62 -1.39 -18.13 4.14
N ILE A 63 -0.89 -16.94 4.50
CA ILE A 63 -1.74 -15.83 4.96
C ILE A 63 -2.63 -15.30 3.83
N ASP A 64 -2.22 -15.44 2.56
CA ASP A 64 -3.07 -15.03 1.42
C ASP A 64 -4.36 -15.87 1.26
N ALA A 65 -4.47 -16.99 1.97
CA ALA A 65 -5.66 -17.83 2.06
C ALA A 65 -6.40 -17.70 3.41
N ASP A 66 -5.92 -16.87 4.32
CA ASP A 66 -6.51 -16.69 5.65
C ASP A 66 -7.84 -15.91 5.54
N PRO A 67 -8.95 -16.40 6.10
CA PRO A 67 -10.24 -15.73 6.06
C PRO A 67 -10.26 -14.40 6.82
N SER A 68 -9.34 -14.17 7.76
CA SER A 68 -9.18 -12.88 8.48
C SER A 68 -8.32 -11.88 7.72
N LEU A 69 -7.82 -12.24 6.53
CA LEU A 69 -6.99 -11.36 5.74
C LEU A 69 -7.76 -10.15 5.21
N HIS A 70 -7.25 -8.96 5.49
CA HIS A 70 -7.66 -7.72 4.84
C HIS A 70 -6.50 -7.11 4.06
N THR A 71 -6.77 -6.76 2.81
CA THR A 71 -5.83 -6.03 1.95
C THR A 71 -6.24 -4.56 1.90
N LEU A 72 -5.30 -3.68 2.24
CA LEU A 72 -5.46 -2.24 2.14
C LEU A 72 -4.74 -1.74 0.90
N VAL A 73 -5.29 -0.70 0.29
CA VAL A 73 -4.79 -0.16 -0.97
C VAL A 73 -4.69 1.36 -0.90
N ALA A 74 -3.71 1.89 -1.60
CA ALA A 74 -3.61 3.30 -1.93
C ALA A 74 -3.71 3.45 -3.45
N LEU A 75 -4.66 4.26 -3.90
CA LEU A 75 -4.97 4.51 -5.30
C LEU A 75 -4.70 5.97 -5.62
N SER A 76 -4.04 6.27 -6.73
CA SER A 76 -4.06 7.64 -7.26
C SER A 76 -5.47 8.01 -7.70
N VAL A 77 -5.79 9.30 -7.58
CA VAL A 77 -7.10 9.83 -7.98
C VAL A 77 -6.91 10.78 -9.15
N LEU A 78 -7.63 10.53 -10.23
CA LEU A 78 -7.70 11.36 -11.42
C LEU A 78 -9.15 11.74 -11.68
N ALA A 79 -9.45 13.04 -11.77
CA ALA A 79 -10.81 13.56 -11.96
C ALA A 79 -11.85 13.01 -10.96
N GLY A 80 -11.43 12.70 -9.73
CA GLY A 80 -12.30 12.15 -8.67
C GLY A 80 -12.37 10.62 -8.64
N GLU A 81 -11.92 9.93 -9.68
CA GLU A 81 -11.96 8.47 -9.81
C GLU A 81 -10.62 7.82 -9.48
N ALA A 82 -10.67 6.56 -9.06
CA ALA A 82 -9.48 5.75 -8.83
C ALA A 82 -8.80 5.43 -10.17
N ASP A 83 -7.50 5.74 -10.27
CA ASP A 83 -6.73 5.60 -11.49
C ASP A 83 -5.71 4.46 -11.41
N GLN A 84 -4.74 4.55 -10.50
CA GLN A 84 -3.64 3.60 -10.44
C GLN A 84 -3.39 3.09 -9.02
N MET A 85 -3.06 1.81 -8.88
CA MET A 85 -2.55 1.22 -7.64
C MET A 85 -1.15 1.75 -7.36
N VAL A 86 -0.99 2.46 -6.24
CA VAL A 86 0.31 3.06 -5.85
C VAL A 86 0.87 2.53 -4.54
N GLY A 87 0.04 1.87 -3.73
CA GLY A 87 0.47 1.27 -2.48
C GLY A 87 -0.47 0.18 -2.00
N THR A 88 0.04 -0.72 -1.17
CA THR A 88 -0.74 -1.77 -0.52
C THR A 88 -0.07 -2.22 0.78
N VAL A 89 -0.87 -2.75 1.70
CA VAL A 89 -0.44 -3.48 2.89
C VAL A 89 -1.49 -4.53 3.20
N ARG A 90 -1.10 -5.63 3.82
CA ARG A 90 -2.04 -6.66 4.26
C ARG A 90 -1.99 -6.79 5.78
N ILE A 91 -3.15 -7.05 6.40
CA ILE A 91 -3.30 -7.32 7.82
C ILE A 91 -4.14 -8.57 8.03
N HIS A 92 -3.91 -9.30 9.11
CA HIS A 92 -4.70 -10.45 9.51
C HIS A 92 -4.70 -10.64 11.02
N GLU A 93 -5.72 -11.29 11.55
CA GLU A 93 -5.78 -11.69 12.95
C GLU A 93 -5.18 -13.09 13.11
N ALA A 94 -4.01 -13.19 13.75
CA ALA A 94 -3.32 -14.47 13.95
C ALA A 94 -3.91 -15.28 15.11
N SER A 95 -4.49 -14.60 16.10
CA SER A 95 -5.27 -15.17 17.20
C SER A 95 -6.12 -14.05 17.81
N PRO A 96 -7.18 -14.35 18.60
CA PRO A 96 -8.09 -13.33 19.09
C PRO A 96 -7.38 -12.10 19.68
N GLY A 97 -7.55 -10.94 19.04
CA GLY A 97 -6.97 -9.66 19.40
C GLY A 97 -5.48 -9.46 19.06
N LEU A 98 -4.78 -10.48 18.56
CA LEU A 98 -3.41 -10.36 18.06
C LEU A 98 -3.41 -10.23 16.53
N TRP A 99 -3.00 -9.08 16.06
CA TRP A 99 -2.97 -8.74 14.64
C TRP A 99 -1.56 -8.57 14.10
N TRP A 100 -1.40 -8.88 12.82
CA TRP A 100 -0.14 -8.70 12.11
C TRP A 100 -0.31 -7.86 10.85
N GLY A 101 0.61 -6.92 10.66
CA GLY A 101 0.81 -6.20 9.41
C GLY A 101 1.95 -6.81 8.59
N SER A 102 1.75 -6.95 7.28
CA SER A 102 2.78 -7.50 6.39
C SER A 102 2.64 -6.96 4.96
N ARG A 103 3.66 -7.18 4.14
CA ARG A 103 3.66 -6.86 2.72
C ARG A 103 3.32 -5.39 2.41
N LEU A 104 3.80 -4.45 3.25
CA LEU A 104 3.70 -3.02 2.93
C LEU A 104 4.56 -2.72 1.70
N ALA A 105 3.92 -2.32 0.63
CA ALA A 105 4.56 -1.96 -0.62
C ALA A 105 4.04 -0.64 -1.14
N VAL A 106 4.94 0.24 -1.59
CA VAL A 106 4.60 1.50 -2.27
C VAL A 106 5.36 1.52 -3.59
N ARG A 107 4.70 1.88 -4.67
CA ARG A 107 5.31 2.02 -6.00
C ARG A 107 6.47 3.01 -5.94
N ARG A 108 7.61 2.67 -6.54
CA ARG A 108 8.88 3.41 -6.42
C ARG A 108 8.73 4.92 -6.69
N ALA A 109 7.96 5.29 -7.71
CA ALA A 109 7.74 6.69 -8.08
C ALA A 109 7.07 7.54 -6.98
N PHE A 110 6.39 6.90 -5.99
CA PHE A 110 5.62 7.58 -4.94
C PHE A 110 6.24 7.48 -3.54
N ARG A 111 7.37 6.78 -3.36
CA ARG A 111 7.96 6.54 -2.02
C ARG A 111 8.47 7.82 -1.35
N GLN A 112 8.98 8.77 -2.11
CA GLN A 112 9.60 9.99 -1.55
C GLN A 112 8.65 11.19 -1.51
N SER A 113 7.68 11.26 -2.42
CA SER A 113 6.81 12.41 -2.61
C SER A 113 5.49 12.33 -1.83
N SER A 114 5.18 11.18 -1.22
CA SER A 114 3.90 10.96 -0.57
C SER A 114 4.05 10.29 0.79
N ALA A 115 3.13 10.62 1.70
CA ALA A 115 3.01 9.93 2.99
C ALA A 115 2.29 8.58 2.89
N LEU A 116 2.20 7.95 1.70
CA LEU A 116 1.35 6.78 1.45
C LEU A 116 1.66 5.60 2.36
N GLY A 117 2.95 5.30 2.59
CA GLY A 117 3.33 4.25 3.53
C GLY A 117 2.82 4.53 4.95
N THR A 118 2.94 5.79 5.40
CA THR A 118 2.42 6.23 6.70
C THR A 118 0.91 6.07 6.78
N GLU A 119 0.18 6.49 5.75
CA GLU A 119 -1.28 6.45 5.76
C GLU A 119 -1.82 5.02 5.64
N LEU A 120 -1.15 4.14 4.89
CA LEU A 120 -1.44 2.71 4.87
C LEU A 120 -1.22 2.07 6.24
N ILE A 121 -0.12 2.39 6.95
CA ILE A 121 0.15 1.90 8.30
C ILE A 121 -0.94 2.39 9.27
N ARG A 122 -1.31 3.68 9.20
CA ARG A 122 -2.34 4.25 10.06
C ARG A 122 -3.69 3.56 9.86
N LEU A 123 -4.15 3.43 8.62
CA LEU A 123 -5.40 2.73 8.34
C LEU A 123 -5.34 1.26 8.79
N ALA A 124 -4.22 0.58 8.57
CA ALA A 124 -4.02 -0.81 8.97
C ALA A 124 -4.23 -1.00 10.47
N VAL A 125 -3.52 -0.22 11.30
CA VAL A 125 -3.61 -0.33 12.75
C VAL A 125 -4.97 0.15 13.26
N SER A 126 -5.48 1.29 12.76
CA SER A 126 -6.76 1.85 13.20
C SER A 126 -7.95 0.96 12.86
N SER A 127 -7.93 0.28 11.70
CA SER A 127 -9.01 -0.65 11.34
C SER A 127 -8.93 -1.95 12.14
N ALA A 128 -7.76 -2.49 12.39
CA ALA A 128 -7.60 -3.62 13.31
C ALA A 128 -8.04 -3.26 14.74
N HIS A 129 -7.72 -2.04 15.21
CA HIS A 129 -8.16 -1.54 16.51
C HIS A 129 -9.69 -1.51 16.62
N ALA A 130 -10.40 -1.07 15.59
CA ALA A 130 -11.86 -1.11 15.53
C ALA A 130 -12.42 -2.54 15.58
N LEU A 131 -11.65 -3.53 15.12
CA LEU A 131 -12.01 -4.96 15.17
C LEU A 131 -11.59 -5.67 16.47
N GLY A 132 -11.16 -4.92 17.49
CA GLY A 132 -10.81 -5.48 18.80
C GLY A 132 -9.36 -5.90 18.95
N CYS A 133 -8.47 -5.36 18.10
CA CYS A 133 -7.03 -5.57 18.26
C CYS A 133 -6.56 -5.00 19.61
N HIS A 134 -5.83 -5.79 20.38
CA HIS A 134 -5.11 -5.31 21.57
C HIS A 134 -3.59 -5.35 21.38
N GLU A 135 -3.08 -6.10 20.41
CA GLU A 135 -1.66 -6.11 20.06
C GLU A 135 -1.49 -6.19 18.55
N PHE A 136 -0.81 -5.22 17.95
CA PHE A 136 -0.52 -5.16 16.53
C PHE A 136 0.98 -5.24 16.27
N LEU A 137 1.42 -6.27 15.56
CA LEU A 137 2.82 -6.58 15.31
C LEU A 137 3.17 -6.50 13.81
N ALA A 138 4.44 -6.26 13.52
CA ALA A 138 5.00 -6.39 12.17
C ALA A 138 6.49 -6.71 12.23
N HIS A 139 6.97 -7.47 11.22
CA HIS A 139 8.40 -7.55 10.94
C HIS A 139 8.78 -6.43 9.97
N VAL A 140 9.58 -5.50 10.44
CA VAL A 140 9.96 -4.28 9.72
C VAL A 140 11.41 -4.38 9.26
N GLN A 141 11.67 -4.20 7.98
CA GLN A 141 13.05 -4.16 7.47
C GLN A 141 13.84 -3.04 8.18
N ALA A 142 15.08 -3.29 8.57
CA ALA A 142 15.90 -2.39 9.39
C ALA A 142 15.92 -0.95 8.87
N GLN A 143 15.96 -0.75 7.55
CA GLN A 143 15.95 0.57 6.92
C GLN A 143 14.67 1.38 7.16
N ASN A 144 13.56 0.72 7.50
CA ASN A 144 12.25 1.34 7.74
C ASN A 144 11.96 1.56 9.22
N VAL A 145 12.75 1.00 10.13
CA VAL A 145 12.58 1.14 11.59
C VAL A 145 12.40 2.62 12.01
N PRO A 146 13.22 3.58 11.53
CA PRO A 146 13.05 4.99 11.92
C PRO A 146 11.71 5.60 11.50
N LEU A 147 11.07 5.09 10.42
CA LEU A 147 9.74 5.52 10.04
C LEU A 147 8.69 5.00 11.04
N PHE A 148 8.78 3.73 11.40
CA PHE A 148 7.85 3.10 12.33
C PHE A 148 7.97 3.69 13.73
N GLU A 149 9.18 3.99 14.23
CA GLU A 149 9.37 4.69 15.50
C GLU A 149 8.69 6.07 15.53
N ARG A 150 8.80 6.85 14.45
CA ARG A 150 8.05 8.13 14.31
C ARG A 150 6.53 7.95 14.27
N LEU A 151 6.06 6.75 13.97
CA LEU A 151 4.65 6.36 14.00
C LEU A 151 4.26 5.67 15.30
N HIS A 152 5.05 5.85 16.37
CA HIS A 152 4.81 5.29 17.70
C HIS A 152 4.81 3.76 17.74
N TRP A 153 5.76 3.14 17.04
CA TRP A 153 6.04 1.73 17.16
C TRP A 153 7.30 1.51 17.98
N GLN A 154 7.33 0.41 18.71
CA GLN A 154 8.45 0.00 19.57
C GLN A 154 9.11 -1.24 19.02
N VAL A 155 10.45 -1.27 18.98
CA VAL A 155 11.22 -2.46 18.69
C VAL A 155 11.12 -3.43 19.86
N LEU A 156 10.74 -4.68 19.59
CA LEU A 156 10.69 -5.75 20.59
C LEU A 156 11.88 -6.70 20.46
N ASP A 157 12.31 -6.99 19.23
CA ASP A 157 13.39 -7.92 18.94
C ASP A 157 13.97 -7.63 17.54
N GLU A 158 15.14 -8.19 17.25
CA GLU A 158 15.79 -8.12 15.94
C GLU A 158 16.10 -9.53 15.42
N MET A 159 15.90 -9.72 14.10
CA MET A 159 16.11 -11.03 13.47
C MET A 159 16.49 -10.91 12.00
N VAL A 160 17.06 -11.97 11.45
CA VAL A 160 17.31 -12.08 10.02
C VAL A 160 16.16 -12.85 9.37
N LEU A 161 15.43 -12.19 8.47
CA LEU A 161 14.39 -12.81 7.62
C LEU A 161 14.73 -12.60 6.15
N HIS A 162 14.66 -13.67 5.35
CA HIS A 162 14.99 -13.64 3.92
C HIS A 162 16.38 -13.01 3.64
N GLY A 163 17.37 -13.30 4.49
CA GLY A 163 18.72 -12.77 4.36
C GLY A 163 18.90 -11.29 4.68
N ARG A 164 17.90 -10.62 5.26
CA ARG A 164 17.94 -9.21 5.65
C ARG A 164 17.58 -9.01 7.11
N MET A 165 18.19 -8.00 7.73
CA MET A 165 17.85 -7.62 9.10
C MET A 165 16.44 -7.03 9.15
N HIS A 166 15.64 -7.52 10.09
CA HIS A 166 14.32 -7.05 10.44
C HIS A 166 14.21 -6.80 11.94
N ALA A 167 13.37 -5.87 12.33
CA ALA A 167 12.93 -5.70 13.70
C ALA A 167 11.50 -6.23 13.84
N LEU A 168 11.23 -7.01 14.88
CA LEU A 168 9.87 -7.24 15.36
C LEU A 168 9.43 -5.97 16.08
N MET A 169 8.37 -5.35 15.58
CA MET A 169 7.88 -4.09 16.14
C MET A 169 6.40 -4.19 16.52
N ARG A 170 6.02 -3.44 17.56
CA ARG A 170 4.66 -3.34 18.08
C ARG A 170 4.16 -1.90 17.99
N ALA A 171 2.94 -1.72 17.47
CA ALA A 171 2.25 -0.43 17.44
C ALA A 171 1.77 -0.03 18.86
N ASP A 172 1.92 1.23 19.22
CA ASP A 172 1.22 1.81 20.37
C ASP A 172 -0.19 2.24 19.94
N LEU A 173 -1.19 1.41 20.27
CA LEU A 173 -2.58 1.60 19.86
C LEU A 173 -3.19 2.92 20.36
N ALA A 174 -2.66 3.54 21.41
CA ALA A 174 -3.12 4.85 21.88
C ALA A 174 -3.00 5.95 20.83
N HIS A 175 -2.11 5.79 19.85
CA HIS A 175 -1.90 6.71 18.74
C HIS A 175 -2.71 6.37 17.48
N TYR A 176 -3.54 5.32 17.53
CA TYR A 176 -4.31 4.80 16.40
C TYR A 176 -5.80 4.68 16.78
N PRO A 177 -6.56 5.79 16.73
CA PRO A 177 -7.98 5.74 17.04
C PRO A 177 -8.70 4.75 16.11
N PRO A 178 -9.70 4.00 16.60
CA PRO A 178 -10.44 3.04 15.79
C PRO A 178 -11.05 3.67 14.53
N CYS A 179 -10.98 2.94 13.42
CA CYS A 179 -11.59 3.33 12.15
C CYS A 179 -12.66 2.32 11.76
N ASP A 180 -13.93 2.71 11.87
CA ASP A 180 -15.09 1.83 11.60
C ASP A 180 -15.53 1.84 10.12
N THR A 181 -14.92 2.68 9.29
CA THR A 181 -15.26 2.85 7.87
C THR A 181 -14.08 2.60 6.93
N PRO A 182 -13.32 1.48 7.08
CA PRO A 182 -12.09 1.27 6.32
C PRO A 182 -12.32 1.11 4.82
N TYR A 183 -13.50 0.68 4.37
CA TYR A 183 -13.86 0.59 2.95
C TYR A 183 -14.10 1.96 2.31
N ALA A 184 -14.65 2.92 3.04
CA ALA A 184 -14.78 4.30 2.58
C ALA A 184 -13.40 4.97 2.54
N GLY A 185 -12.57 4.65 3.53
CA GLY A 185 -11.22 5.18 3.66
C GLY A 185 -11.19 6.70 3.72
N PHE A 186 -10.09 7.27 3.22
CA PHE A 186 -9.91 8.72 3.18
C PHE A 186 -9.02 9.13 1.99
N VAL A 187 -9.09 10.41 1.65
CA VAL A 187 -8.26 11.00 0.59
C VAL A 187 -7.11 11.78 1.21
N VAL A 188 -5.91 11.53 0.71
CA VAL A 188 -4.67 12.18 1.11
C VAL A 188 -4.16 13.04 -0.04
N SER A 189 -3.82 14.29 0.24
CA SER A 189 -3.11 15.15 -0.71
C SER A 189 -1.60 15.09 -0.45
N PRO A 190 -0.74 15.17 -1.48
CA PRO A 190 0.70 15.30 -1.30
C PRO A 190 1.02 16.52 -0.43
N ARG A 191 2.02 16.41 0.43
CA ARG A 191 2.54 17.60 1.14
C ARG A 191 3.05 18.58 0.09
N ARG A 192 2.56 19.80 0.12
CA ARG A 192 3.18 20.90 -0.62
C ARG A 192 4.59 21.08 -0.08
N THR A 193 5.60 20.75 -0.88
CA THR A 193 6.96 21.22 -0.61
C THR A 193 6.99 22.72 -0.87
N SER A 194 7.13 23.47 0.20
CA SER A 194 7.39 24.92 0.15
C SER A 194 8.81 25.15 -0.34
#